data_857d1c36fc3d6bba45c7175e460ebda2
#
_entry.id   857d1c36fc3d6bba45c7175e460ebda2
#
_cell.length_a   1.000
_cell.length_b   1.000
_cell.length_c   1.000
_cell.angle_alpha   90.00
_cell.angle_beta   90.00
_cell.angle_gamma   90.00
#
_symmetry.space_group_name_H-M   'P 1'
#
loop_
_entity.id
_entity.type
_entity.pdbx_description
1 polymer ?
#
loop_
_entity_poly.entity_id
_entity_poly.type
_entity_poly.pdbx_seq_one_letter_code
_entity_poly.pdbx_strand_id
1 'polypeptide(L)'
;PSQVKLLQSTVPVGVHQLEVSVKDVSAFDDGRLDQCALDGIVPMAWSPLGGGTLPNEMLIVLEPLATAFEVTPQAIALAWLLQHSSGILPVVGTTKAENLEAAQAALNIKLDRQQWYTIYQAATGTTLP
;
A
#
# COMPACT_ATOMS: atom_id res chain seq x y z
N PRO A 1 -4.19 -13.69 11.19
CA PRO A 1 -4.68 -13.14 12.48
C PRO A 1 -4.40 -14.04 13.69
N SER A 2 -4.73 -15.33 13.63
CA SER A 2 -4.56 -16.25 14.79
C SER A 2 -3.11 -16.38 15.29
N GLN A 3 -2.14 -16.39 14.40
CA GLN A 3 -0.71 -16.47 14.76
C GLN A 3 -0.23 -15.22 15.52
N VAL A 4 -0.68 -14.04 15.12
CA VAL A 4 -0.37 -12.79 15.81
C VAL A 4 -0.97 -12.81 17.23
N LYS A 5 -2.21 -13.26 17.38
CA LYS A 5 -2.85 -13.43 18.70
C LYS A 5 -2.07 -14.40 19.59
N LEU A 6 -1.59 -15.49 19.03
CA LEU A 6 -0.76 -16.45 19.77
C LEU A 6 0.55 -15.81 20.25
N LEU A 7 1.22 -15.03 19.40
CA LEU A 7 2.44 -14.30 19.79
C LEU A 7 2.16 -13.27 20.88
N GLN A 8 1.08 -12.50 20.75
CA GLN A 8 0.69 -11.49 21.73
C GLN A 8 0.40 -12.05 23.11
N SER A 9 0.07 -13.34 23.23
CA SER A 9 -0.08 -13.98 24.54
C SER A 9 1.24 -14.13 25.32
N THR A 10 2.38 -13.98 24.65
CA THR A 10 3.71 -14.17 25.21
C THR A 10 4.57 -12.91 25.15
N VAL A 11 4.49 -12.15 24.05
CA VAL A 11 5.29 -10.95 23.81
C VAL A 11 4.45 -9.85 23.17
N PRO A 12 4.73 -8.57 23.47
CA PRO A 12 4.08 -7.48 22.76
C PRO A 12 4.49 -7.46 21.28
N VAL A 13 3.52 -7.33 20.38
CA VAL A 13 3.73 -7.19 18.92
C VAL A 13 3.41 -5.76 18.54
N GLY A 14 4.42 -4.98 18.18
CA GLY A 14 4.25 -3.56 17.76
C GLY A 14 4.08 -3.36 16.27
N VAL A 15 4.58 -4.30 15.45
CA VAL A 15 4.57 -4.20 13.98
C VAL A 15 4.22 -5.56 13.38
N HIS A 16 3.44 -5.53 12.31
CA HIS A 16 3.14 -6.71 11.48
C HIS A 16 3.45 -6.41 10.02
N GLN A 17 4.42 -7.13 9.45
CA GLN A 17 4.70 -7.03 8.02
C GLN A 17 3.75 -7.92 7.23
N LEU A 18 3.09 -7.31 6.25
CA LEU A 18 2.10 -7.92 5.36
C LEU A 18 2.50 -7.68 3.91
N GLU A 19 2.19 -8.60 3.01
CA GLU A 19 2.22 -8.28 1.58
C GLU A 19 1.03 -7.39 1.28
N VAL A 20 1.30 -6.17 0.85
CA VAL A 20 0.28 -5.23 0.39
C VAL A 20 0.85 -4.36 -0.71
N SER A 21 0.18 -4.35 -1.84
CA SER A 21 0.54 -3.53 -3.00
C SER A 21 -0.67 -3.39 -3.92
N VAL A 22 -0.54 -2.63 -4.99
CA VAL A 22 -1.56 -2.59 -6.07
C VAL A 22 -1.72 -3.94 -6.81
N LYS A 23 -0.85 -4.92 -6.54
CA LYS A 23 -0.93 -6.30 -7.08
C LYS A 23 -1.52 -7.29 -6.09
N ASP A 24 -1.44 -7.00 -4.81
CA ASP A 24 -1.98 -7.84 -3.74
C ASP A 24 -2.67 -6.96 -2.70
N VAL A 25 -3.98 -7.00 -2.71
CA VAL A 25 -4.85 -6.28 -1.78
C VAL A 25 -5.55 -7.23 -0.80
N SER A 26 -5.15 -8.49 -0.74
CA SER A 26 -5.79 -9.51 0.09
C SER A 26 -5.87 -9.12 1.56
N ALA A 27 -4.89 -8.38 2.06
CA ALA A 27 -4.86 -7.89 3.45
C ALA A 27 -6.01 -6.91 3.77
N PHE A 28 -6.66 -6.32 2.77
CA PHE A 28 -7.78 -5.40 2.99
C PHE A 28 -9.05 -6.13 3.44
N ASP A 29 -9.22 -7.39 3.01
CA ASP A 29 -10.47 -8.14 3.17
C ASP A 29 -10.33 -9.37 4.07
N ASP A 30 -9.11 -9.79 4.43
CA ASP A 30 -8.87 -11.04 5.19
C ASP A 30 -8.78 -10.85 6.71
N GLY A 31 -8.99 -9.63 7.20
CA GLY A 31 -8.99 -9.28 8.62
C GLY A 31 -7.61 -9.01 9.22
N ARG A 32 -6.52 -9.06 8.43
CA ARG A 32 -5.17 -8.76 8.95
C ARG A 32 -5.01 -7.29 9.32
N LEU A 33 -5.53 -6.38 8.50
CA LEU A 33 -5.50 -4.94 8.80
C LEU A 33 -6.46 -4.58 9.92
N ASP A 34 -7.64 -5.22 9.98
CA ASP A 34 -8.60 -5.03 11.08
C ASP A 34 -7.97 -5.44 12.42
N GLN A 35 -7.25 -6.57 12.43
CA GLN A 35 -6.53 -6.98 13.63
C GLN A 35 -5.45 -5.97 14.02
N CYS A 36 -4.68 -5.46 13.06
CA CYS A 36 -3.68 -4.43 13.34
C CYS A 36 -4.32 -3.20 14.00
N ALA A 37 -5.47 -2.75 13.48
CA ALA A 37 -6.19 -1.61 14.03
C ALA A 37 -6.72 -1.87 15.45
N LEU A 38 -7.29 -3.06 15.70
CA LEU A 38 -7.83 -3.45 17.01
C LEU A 38 -6.75 -3.58 18.08
N ASP A 39 -5.59 -4.12 17.71
CA ASP A 39 -4.52 -4.46 18.65
C ASP A 39 -3.45 -3.35 18.76
N GLY A 40 -3.61 -2.22 18.05
CA GLY A 40 -2.64 -1.13 18.04
C GLY A 40 -1.30 -1.52 17.40
N ILE A 41 -1.32 -2.46 16.45
CA ILE A 41 -0.17 -2.93 15.69
C ILE A 41 -0.02 -2.11 14.43
N VAL A 42 1.21 -1.66 14.12
CA VAL A 42 1.49 -0.92 12.90
C VAL A 42 1.65 -1.89 11.73
N PRO A 43 0.81 -1.82 10.67
CA PRO A 43 0.99 -2.62 9.48
C PRO A 43 2.12 -2.06 8.61
N MET A 44 3.07 -2.90 8.21
CA MET A 44 4.12 -2.54 7.25
C MET A 44 3.94 -3.36 5.98
N ALA A 45 3.83 -2.67 4.84
CA ALA A 45 3.72 -3.33 3.53
C ALA A 45 5.10 -3.74 3.03
N TRP A 46 5.40 -5.03 3.01
CA TRP A 46 6.55 -5.53 2.25
C TRP A 46 6.17 -5.68 0.78
N SER A 47 7.15 -5.55 -0.11
CA SER A 47 6.93 -5.54 -1.56
C SER A 47 5.84 -4.55 -2.04
N PRO A 48 5.84 -3.29 -1.56
CA PRO A 48 4.73 -2.34 -1.79
C PRO A 48 4.52 -1.98 -3.27
N LEU A 49 5.48 -2.29 -4.12
CA LEU A 49 5.41 -2.14 -5.58
C LEU A 49 5.32 -3.50 -6.30
N GLY A 50 4.99 -4.57 -5.58
CA GLY A 50 4.80 -5.89 -6.16
C GLY A 50 6.04 -6.46 -6.88
N GLY A 51 7.23 -6.28 -6.30
CA GLY A 51 8.51 -6.70 -6.88
C GLY A 51 9.13 -5.68 -7.85
N GLY A 52 8.66 -4.44 -7.84
CA GLY A 52 9.26 -3.31 -8.57
C GLY A 52 8.73 -3.09 -9.99
N THR A 53 8.00 -4.04 -10.57
CA THR A 53 7.38 -3.90 -11.89
C THR A 53 5.88 -3.83 -11.75
N LEU A 54 5.30 -2.68 -12.10
CA LEU A 54 3.85 -2.49 -12.10
C LEU A 54 3.24 -3.18 -13.34
N PRO A 55 2.10 -3.89 -13.19
CA PRO A 55 1.38 -4.47 -14.31
C PRO A 55 0.86 -3.40 -15.28
N ASN A 56 0.72 -3.73 -16.56
CA ASN A 56 0.23 -2.80 -17.57
C ASN A 56 -1.17 -2.27 -17.23
N GLU A 57 -2.04 -3.11 -16.69
CA GLU A 57 -3.40 -2.73 -16.27
C GLU A 57 -3.36 -1.63 -15.20
N MET A 58 -2.39 -1.72 -14.29
CA MET A 58 -2.18 -0.70 -13.26
C MET A 58 -1.56 0.56 -13.84
N LEU A 59 -0.63 0.46 -14.81
CA LEU A 59 -0.03 1.62 -15.44
C LEU A 59 -1.08 2.48 -16.16
N ILE A 60 -2.07 1.88 -16.80
CA ILE A 60 -3.19 2.60 -17.44
C ILE A 60 -3.89 3.56 -16.46
N VAL A 61 -4.00 3.16 -15.19
CA VAL A 61 -4.65 3.96 -14.14
C VAL A 61 -3.68 4.92 -13.46
N LEU A 62 -2.44 4.49 -13.23
CA LEU A 62 -1.47 5.25 -12.46
C LEU A 62 -0.78 6.34 -13.29
N GLU A 63 -0.52 6.13 -14.60
CA GLU A 63 0.18 7.10 -15.45
C GLU A 63 -0.54 8.46 -15.61
N PRO A 64 -1.88 8.52 -15.81
CA PRO A 64 -2.58 9.79 -15.85
C PRO A 64 -2.47 10.58 -14.53
N LEU A 65 -2.53 9.88 -13.40
CA LEU A 65 -2.34 10.48 -12.07
C LEU A 65 -0.89 10.93 -11.88
N ALA A 66 0.07 10.10 -12.26
CA ALA A 66 1.49 10.44 -12.20
C ALA A 66 1.82 11.70 -13.00
N THR A 67 1.23 11.84 -14.19
CA THR A 67 1.36 13.04 -15.02
C THR A 67 0.75 14.27 -14.34
N ALA A 68 -0.46 14.13 -13.78
CA ALA A 68 -1.14 15.23 -13.10
C ALA A 68 -0.42 15.72 -11.84
N PHE A 69 0.23 14.83 -11.11
CA PHE A 69 1.02 15.15 -9.91
C PHE A 69 2.50 15.41 -10.19
N GLU A 70 2.96 15.30 -11.45
CA GLU A 70 4.36 15.44 -11.87
C GLU A 70 5.32 14.49 -11.13
N VAL A 71 4.90 13.25 -10.96
CA VAL A 71 5.64 12.19 -10.26
C VAL A 71 5.68 10.89 -11.05
N THR A 72 6.31 9.86 -10.51
CA THR A 72 6.31 8.52 -11.12
C THR A 72 5.05 7.72 -10.75
N PRO A 73 4.61 6.75 -11.58
CA PRO A 73 3.54 5.83 -11.22
C PRO A 73 3.79 5.08 -9.91
N GLN A 74 5.06 4.77 -9.60
CA GLN A 74 5.46 4.15 -8.36
C GLN A 74 5.17 5.04 -7.14
N ALA A 75 5.38 6.36 -7.27
CA ALA A 75 5.05 7.31 -6.20
C ALA A 75 3.54 7.37 -5.95
N ILE A 76 2.71 7.30 -6.99
CA ILE A 76 1.24 7.21 -6.84
C ILE A 76 0.84 5.92 -6.12
N ALA A 77 1.41 4.77 -6.51
CA ALA A 77 1.13 3.48 -5.86
C ALA A 77 1.50 3.48 -4.37
N LEU A 78 2.63 4.10 -4.00
CA LEU A 78 3.03 4.25 -2.60
C LEU A 78 2.13 5.23 -1.85
N ALA A 79 1.74 6.36 -2.45
CA ALA A 79 0.81 7.32 -1.87
C ALA A 79 -0.56 6.68 -1.60
N TRP A 80 -1.02 5.82 -2.49
CA TRP A 80 -2.26 5.07 -2.33
C TRP A 80 -2.23 4.17 -1.08
N LEU A 81 -1.12 3.46 -0.84
CA LEU A 81 -0.94 2.65 0.39
C LEU A 81 -0.89 3.53 1.64
N LEU A 82 -0.12 4.62 1.60
CA LEU A 82 0.03 5.55 2.72
C LEU A 82 -1.29 6.19 3.15
N GLN A 83 -2.23 6.37 2.23
CA GLN A 83 -3.54 6.97 2.50
C GLN A 83 -4.59 5.96 2.99
N HIS A 84 -4.25 4.68 3.08
CA HIS A 84 -5.18 3.70 3.66
C HIS A 84 -5.41 3.98 5.15
N SER A 85 -6.66 3.88 5.59
CA SER A 85 -7.09 4.22 6.96
C SER A 85 -6.40 3.42 8.06
N SER A 86 -5.85 2.25 7.75
CA SER A 86 -5.08 1.42 8.69
C SER A 86 -3.66 1.93 8.95
N GLY A 87 -3.22 3.02 8.33
CA GLY A 87 -1.88 3.57 8.55
C GLY A 87 -0.74 2.68 8.05
N ILE A 88 -0.91 2.09 6.86
CA ILE A 88 0.09 1.20 6.26
C ILE A 88 1.39 1.96 5.99
N LEU A 89 2.53 1.41 6.44
CA LEU A 89 3.86 1.93 6.15
C LEU A 89 4.55 1.08 5.07
N PRO A 90 4.76 1.61 3.86
CA PRO A 90 5.49 0.89 2.81
C PRO A 90 6.97 0.69 3.17
N VAL A 91 7.46 -0.54 3.02
CA VAL A 91 8.88 -0.88 3.15
C VAL A 91 9.53 -0.84 1.77
N VAL A 92 10.25 0.23 1.49
CA VAL A 92 10.89 0.43 0.18
C VAL A 92 12.25 -0.25 0.14
N GLY A 93 12.37 -1.28 -0.71
CA GLY A 93 13.61 -2.04 -0.93
C GLY A 93 14.37 -1.54 -2.16
N THR A 94 15.14 -0.47 -2.03
CA THR A 94 15.97 0.04 -3.12
C THR A 94 17.34 0.50 -2.60
N THR A 95 18.37 0.33 -3.45
CA THR A 95 19.71 0.87 -3.22
C THR A 95 20.01 2.10 -4.09
N LYS A 96 19.06 2.49 -4.95
CA LYS A 96 19.20 3.63 -5.86
C LYS A 96 18.60 4.88 -5.24
N ALA A 97 19.39 5.96 -5.16
CA ALA A 97 18.95 7.25 -4.60
C ALA A 97 17.71 7.80 -5.32
N GLU A 98 17.68 7.71 -6.64
CA GLU A 98 16.54 8.14 -7.49
C GLU A 98 15.21 7.48 -7.08
N ASN A 99 15.24 6.19 -6.73
CA ASN A 99 14.05 5.48 -6.29
C ASN A 99 13.62 5.89 -4.87
N LEU A 100 14.56 6.29 -4.02
CA LEU A 100 14.24 6.83 -2.70
C LEU A 100 13.62 8.22 -2.81
N GLU A 101 14.13 9.06 -3.68
CA GLU A 101 13.55 10.39 -3.97
C GLU A 101 12.12 10.26 -4.53
N ALA A 102 11.93 9.33 -5.48
CA ALA A 102 10.61 9.03 -6.02
C ALA A 102 9.65 8.49 -4.94
N ALA A 103 10.13 7.65 -4.03
CA ALA A 103 9.33 7.16 -2.91
C ALA A 103 8.99 8.27 -1.91
N GLN A 104 9.92 9.18 -1.65
CA GLN A 104 9.71 10.34 -0.79
C GLN A 104 8.64 11.29 -1.34
N ALA A 105 8.54 11.44 -2.66
CA ALA A 105 7.49 12.24 -3.30
C ALA A 105 6.09 11.76 -2.91
N ALA A 106 5.90 10.46 -2.66
CA ALA A 106 4.63 9.87 -2.25
C ALA A 106 4.06 10.50 -0.97
N LEU A 107 4.91 10.98 -0.06
CA LEU A 107 4.49 11.61 1.19
C LEU A 107 3.72 12.92 1.00
N ASN A 108 3.92 13.59 -0.13
CA ASN A 108 3.31 14.87 -0.45
C ASN A 108 2.08 14.74 -1.37
N ILE A 109 1.79 13.55 -1.86
CA ILE A 109 0.66 13.28 -2.75
C ILE A 109 -0.59 13.06 -1.92
N LYS A 110 -1.66 13.77 -2.26
CA LYS A 110 -2.99 13.55 -1.69
C LYS A 110 -3.95 13.19 -2.83
N LEU A 111 -4.22 11.90 -2.94
CA LEU A 111 -5.26 11.39 -3.83
C LEU A 111 -6.63 11.76 -3.26
N ASP A 112 -7.53 12.22 -4.10
CA ASP A 112 -8.92 12.36 -3.69
C ASP A 112 -9.60 10.97 -3.59
N ARG A 113 -10.82 10.96 -3.05
CA ARG A 113 -11.56 9.71 -2.85
C ARG A 113 -11.76 8.94 -4.14
N GLN A 114 -12.09 9.63 -5.24
CA GLN A 114 -12.36 8.99 -6.52
C GLN A 114 -11.08 8.38 -7.11
N GLN A 115 -9.96 9.11 -7.06
CA GLN A 115 -8.65 8.64 -7.49
C GLN A 115 -8.21 7.40 -6.71
N TRP A 116 -8.38 7.43 -5.38
CA TRP A 116 -8.04 6.29 -4.52
C TRP A 116 -8.84 5.04 -4.88
N TYR A 117 -10.17 5.20 -5.04
CA TYR A 117 -11.05 4.07 -5.39
C TYR A 117 -10.87 3.60 -6.83
N THR A 118 -10.49 4.45 -7.77
CA THR A 118 -10.13 4.03 -9.14
C THR A 118 -8.94 3.08 -9.13
N ILE A 119 -7.91 3.37 -8.32
CA ILE A 119 -6.77 2.47 -8.14
C ILE A 119 -7.22 1.17 -7.47
N TYR A 120 -8.06 1.25 -6.44
CA TYR A 120 -8.59 0.07 -5.75
C TYR A 120 -9.38 -0.86 -6.68
N GLN A 121 -10.25 -0.31 -7.52
CA GLN A 121 -11.01 -1.08 -8.51
C GLN A 121 -10.08 -1.78 -9.51
N ALA A 122 -9.05 -1.09 -9.99
CA ALA A 122 -8.06 -1.69 -10.89
C ALA A 122 -7.28 -2.81 -10.19
N ALA A 123 -6.92 -2.63 -8.92
CA ALA A 123 -6.18 -3.62 -8.14
C ALA A 123 -7.01 -4.87 -7.81
N THR A 124 -8.32 -4.73 -7.58
CA THR A 124 -9.23 -5.84 -7.25
C THR A 124 -9.86 -6.48 -8.48
N GLY A 125 -9.89 -5.79 -9.61
CA GLY A 125 -10.68 -6.17 -10.77
C GLY A 125 -12.20 -6.09 -10.54
N THR A 126 -12.64 -5.42 -9.47
CA THR A 126 -14.04 -5.37 -9.05
C THR A 126 -14.59 -3.95 -9.25
N THR A 127 -15.74 -3.84 -9.90
CA THR A 127 -16.47 -2.56 -9.98
C THR A 127 -17.19 -2.33 -8.66
N LEU A 128 -16.93 -1.20 -8.01
CA LEU A 128 -17.69 -0.79 -6.83
C LEU A 128 -19.09 -0.30 -7.25
N PRO A 129 -20.11 -0.53 -6.43
CA PRO A 129 -21.46 -0.07 -6.71
C PRO A 129 -21.61 1.45 -6.72
#